data_442d81d024248e2b46370ee7d861c583
#
_entry.id   442d81d024248e2b46370ee7d861c583
#
_cell.length_a   1.000
_cell.length_b   1.000
_cell.length_c   1.000
_cell.angle_alpha   90.00
_cell.angle_beta   90.00
_cell.angle_gamma   90.00
#
_symmetry.space_group_name_H-M   'P 1'
#
loop_
_entity.id
_entity.type
_entity.pdbx_description
1 polymer ?
#
loop_
_entity_poly.entity_id
_entity_poly.type
_entity_poly.pdbx_seq_one_letter_code
_entity_poly.pdbx_strand_id
1 'polypeptide(L)'
;MMIESKGLIKTQSKAITKNQPTSCSVSINREKQRIFNEYGTFDNVLMSFAPSSQVGSKMPIGKAFKSNAPTLTYLDLCYGEGSAITWLVAWVSDVYGICGFVNNEATDNIKIMTANAIKDEYYFLNLNELITFFKMFIAGKFEKFYKKPNPQVITKSL
;
A
#
# COMPACT_ATOMS: atom_id res chain seq x y z
N MET A 1 78.42 10.40 14.45
CA MET A 1 77.59 9.83 15.53
C MET A 1 76.12 9.85 15.07
N MET A 2 75.64 8.69 14.80
CA MET A 2 74.25 8.49 14.34
C MET A 2 73.30 8.43 15.52
N ILE A 3 72.16 9.10 15.43
CA ILE A 3 71.03 8.84 16.32
C ILE A 3 69.82 8.60 15.41
N GLU A 4 69.47 7.34 15.34
CA GLU A 4 68.20 6.91 14.74
C GLU A 4 67.05 7.19 15.71
N SER A 5 66.05 7.92 15.27
CA SER A 5 64.74 7.97 15.93
C SER A 5 63.72 7.23 15.11
N LYS A 6 63.42 6.02 15.54
CA LYS A 6 62.33 5.20 15.00
C LYS A 6 60.97 5.83 15.42
N GLY A 7 60.29 6.45 14.46
CA GLY A 7 58.88 6.85 14.61
C GLY A 7 57.98 5.63 14.53
N LEU A 8 57.36 5.32 15.63
CA LEU A 8 56.34 4.24 15.72
C LEU A 8 55.01 4.74 15.14
N ILE A 9 54.66 4.25 13.97
CA ILE A 9 53.35 4.52 13.38
C ILE A 9 52.34 3.64 14.11
N LYS A 10 51.55 4.24 15.00
CA LYS A 10 50.37 3.63 15.59
C LYS A 10 49.26 3.59 14.56
N THR A 11 49.02 2.45 13.95
CA THR A 11 47.83 2.16 13.16
C THR A 11 46.64 2.08 14.11
N GLN A 12 45.84 3.14 14.18
CA GLN A 12 44.54 3.07 14.84
C GLN A 12 43.58 2.33 13.91
N SER A 13 43.28 1.08 14.23
CA SER A 13 42.14 0.36 13.66
C SER A 13 40.87 1.07 14.10
N LYS A 14 40.22 1.78 13.18
CA LYS A 14 38.86 2.27 13.36
C LYS A 14 37.94 1.07 13.54
N ALA A 15 37.45 0.87 14.75
CA ALA A 15 36.35 -0.04 15.02
C ALA A 15 35.17 0.36 14.15
N ILE A 16 34.71 -0.56 13.31
CA ILE A 16 33.47 -0.42 12.55
C ILE A 16 32.34 -0.39 13.57
N THR A 17 31.81 0.78 13.82
CA THR A 17 30.59 0.95 14.63
C THR A 17 29.47 0.23 13.88
N LYS A 18 28.99 -0.88 14.45
CA LYS A 18 27.76 -1.52 14.00
C LYS A 18 26.68 -0.46 13.99
N ASN A 19 26.12 -0.17 12.80
CA ASN A 19 24.99 0.73 12.66
C ASN A 19 23.86 0.24 13.55
N GLN A 20 23.60 0.93 14.64
CA GLN A 20 22.38 0.72 15.42
C GLN A 20 21.21 1.11 14.52
N PRO A 21 20.16 0.28 14.47
CA PRO A 21 18.98 0.60 13.68
C PRO A 21 18.39 1.92 14.18
N THR A 22 18.07 2.81 13.26
CA THR A 22 17.39 4.08 13.57
C THR A 22 16.01 3.80 14.17
N SER A 23 15.48 4.70 14.98
CA SER A 23 14.13 4.56 15.57
C SER A 23 13.05 4.29 14.51
N CYS A 24 13.21 4.87 13.32
CA CYS A 24 12.33 4.67 12.18
C CYS A 24 12.38 3.21 11.66
N SER A 25 13.57 2.63 11.50
CA SER A 25 13.70 1.24 11.04
C SER A 25 13.14 0.22 12.05
N VAL A 26 13.23 0.52 13.33
CA VAL A 26 12.63 -0.31 14.41
C VAL A 26 11.10 -0.28 14.34
N SER A 27 10.50 0.89 14.12
CA SER A 27 9.04 1.02 14.02
C SER A 27 8.47 0.33 12.77
N ILE A 28 9.16 0.44 11.63
CA ILE A 28 8.80 -0.25 10.38
C ILE A 28 8.84 -1.77 10.60
N ASN A 29 9.89 -2.30 11.20
CA ASN A 29 10.02 -3.73 11.44
C ASN A 29 8.96 -4.26 12.41
N ARG A 30 8.59 -3.50 13.42
CA ARG A 30 7.51 -3.84 14.36
C ARG A 30 6.16 -3.93 13.63
N GLU A 31 5.84 -2.98 12.78
CA GLU A 31 4.60 -2.96 12.02
C GLU A 31 4.55 -4.10 10.99
N LYS A 32 5.63 -4.38 10.28
CA LYS A 32 5.73 -5.55 9.41
C LYS A 32 5.46 -6.85 10.17
N GLN A 33 6.08 -7.01 11.34
CA GLN A 33 5.89 -8.21 12.16
C GLN A 33 4.44 -8.35 12.63
N ARG A 34 3.78 -7.23 13.01
CA ARG A 34 2.37 -7.22 13.37
C ARG A 34 1.50 -7.70 12.21
N ILE A 35 1.73 -7.18 11.00
CA ILE A 35 0.97 -7.56 9.80
C ILE A 35 1.18 -9.05 9.48
N PHE A 36 2.41 -9.56 9.53
CA PHE A 36 2.68 -10.97 9.32
C PHE A 36 2.01 -11.87 10.38
N ASN A 37 2.01 -11.45 11.63
CA ASN A 37 1.36 -12.21 12.70
C ASN A 37 -0.16 -12.23 12.54
N GLU A 38 -0.76 -11.15 12.06
CA GLU A 38 -2.22 -11.02 11.92
C GLU A 38 -2.74 -11.70 10.65
N TYR A 39 -2.07 -11.53 9.52
CA TYR A 39 -2.55 -12.00 8.22
C TYR A 39 -1.74 -13.15 7.63
N GLY A 40 -0.48 -13.30 7.99
CA GLY A 40 0.42 -14.31 7.43
C GLY A 40 0.81 -14.02 6.00
N THR A 41 0.18 -14.69 5.04
CA THR A 41 0.49 -14.59 3.60
C THR A 41 -0.27 -13.45 2.91
N PHE A 42 0.23 -13.04 1.74
CA PHE A 42 -0.47 -12.06 0.90
C PHE A 42 -1.84 -12.58 0.44
N ASP A 43 -1.97 -13.86 0.15
CA ASP A 43 -3.26 -14.46 -0.24
C ASP A 43 -4.32 -14.29 0.86
N ASN A 44 -3.93 -14.41 2.12
CA ASN A 44 -4.84 -14.15 3.23
C ASN A 44 -5.29 -12.69 3.31
N VAL A 45 -4.38 -11.75 3.02
CA VAL A 45 -4.72 -10.32 2.92
C VAL A 45 -5.69 -10.09 1.77
N LEU A 46 -5.40 -10.66 0.59
CA LEU A 46 -6.30 -10.56 -0.57
C LEU A 46 -7.68 -11.10 -0.25
N MET A 47 -7.79 -12.28 0.37
CA MET A 47 -9.06 -12.86 0.75
C MET A 47 -9.81 -12.03 1.80
N SER A 48 -9.11 -11.49 2.80
CA SER A 48 -9.72 -10.71 3.88
C SER A 48 -10.26 -9.36 3.42
N PHE A 49 -9.62 -8.75 2.43
CA PHE A 49 -9.92 -7.40 1.95
C PHE A 49 -10.37 -7.37 0.48
N ALA A 50 -10.77 -8.49 -0.09
CA ALA A 50 -11.29 -8.55 -1.46
C ALA A 50 -12.70 -7.95 -1.56
N PRO A 51 -13.10 -7.44 -2.73
CA PRO A 51 -14.47 -6.98 -2.95
C PRO A 51 -15.53 -8.01 -2.53
N SER A 52 -15.32 -9.28 -2.87
CA SER A 52 -16.24 -10.37 -2.55
C SER A 52 -16.42 -10.61 -1.04
N SER A 53 -15.36 -10.44 -0.26
CA SER A 53 -15.41 -10.61 1.22
C SER A 53 -16.06 -9.43 1.93
N GLN A 54 -16.22 -8.30 1.26
CA GLN A 54 -16.78 -7.08 1.81
C GLN A 54 -18.26 -6.85 1.47
N VAL A 55 -18.88 -7.78 0.76
CA VAL A 55 -20.30 -7.73 0.45
C VAL A 55 -21.14 -7.73 1.75
N GLY A 56 -22.04 -6.75 1.87
CA GLY A 56 -22.90 -6.60 3.05
C GLY A 56 -22.22 -6.04 4.30
N SER A 57 -20.89 -5.93 4.34
CA SER A 57 -20.20 -5.33 5.47
C SER A 57 -20.40 -3.80 5.43
N LYS A 58 -20.61 -3.20 6.60
CA LYS A 58 -20.69 -1.74 6.77
C LYS A 58 -19.69 -1.32 7.81
N MET A 59 -18.72 -0.53 7.40
CA MET A 59 -17.76 0.08 8.32
C MET A 59 -17.97 1.59 8.32
N PRO A 60 -18.28 2.22 9.46
CA PRO A 60 -18.32 3.67 9.57
C PRO A 60 -16.96 4.28 9.23
N ILE A 61 -16.95 5.45 8.57
CA ILE A 61 -15.72 6.16 8.15
C ILE A 61 -14.75 6.35 9.33
N GLY A 62 -15.25 6.72 10.51
CA GLY A 62 -14.40 6.90 11.68
C GLY A 62 -13.74 5.61 12.19
N LYS A 63 -14.36 4.44 11.97
CA LYS A 63 -13.73 3.14 12.27
C LYS A 63 -12.71 2.74 11.21
N ALA A 64 -12.98 3.01 9.94
CA ALA A 64 -12.04 2.78 8.85
C ALA A 64 -10.75 3.57 9.07
N PHE A 65 -10.86 4.84 9.41
CA PHE A 65 -9.73 5.72 9.70
C PHE A 65 -8.88 5.24 10.90
N LYS A 66 -9.50 4.69 11.93
CA LYS A 66 -8.82 4.17 13.13
C LYS A 66 -8.43 2.69 13.00
N SER A 67 -8.63 2.11 11.85
CA SER A 67 -8.37 0.68 11.61
C SER A 67 -6.86 0.39 11.62
N ASN A 68 -6.51 -0.80 12.11
CA ASN A 68 -5.16 -1.35 12.03
C ASN A 68 -4.88 -2.12 10.73
N ALA A 69 -5.75 -2.00 9.73
CA ALA A 69 -5.51 -2.61 8.43
C ALA A 69 -4.20 -2.08 7.81
N PRO A 70 -3.46 -2.91 7.05
CA PRO A 70 -2.25 -2.45 6.38
C PRO A 70 -2.52 -1.25 5.47
N THR A 71 -1.55 -0.35 5.34
CA THR A 71 -1.57 0.68 4.29
C THR A 71 -1.05 0.10 2.97
N LEU A 72 -1.28 0.81 1.85
CA LEU A 72 -0.72 0.41 0.56
C LEU A 72 0.81 0.28 0.61
N THR A 73 1.48 1.20 1.30
CA THR A 73 2.93 1.12 1.50
C THR A 73 3.34 -0.17 2.22
N TYR A 74 2.61 -0.55 3.27
CA TYR A 74 2.95 -1.76 4.02
C TYR A 74 2.63 -3.06 3.26
N LEU A 75 1.70 -3.05 2.31
CA LEU A 75 1.53 -4.19 1.41
C LEU A 75 2.81 -4.48 0.62
N ASP A 76 3.39 -3.45 0.00
CA ASP A 76 4.64 -3.61 -0.75
C ASP A 76 5.83 -3.95 0.16
N LEU A 77 5.93 -3.34 1.33
CA LEU A 77 7.00 -3.61 2.28
C LEU A 77 6.95 -5.02 2.87
N CYS A 78 5.76 -5.57 3.08
CA CYS A 78 5.58 -6.90 3.66
C CYS A 78 5.64 -8.01 2.63
N TYR A 79 5.01 -7.81 1.47
CA TYR A 79 4.74 -8.89 0.52
C TYR A 79 5.44 -8.71 -0.82
N GLY A 80 6.20 -7.64 -0.99
CA GLY A 80 6.96 -7.34 -2.19
C GLY A 80 6.31 -6.25 -3.06
N GLU A 81 7.15 -5.61 -3.85
CA GLU A 81 6.74 -4.57 -4.78
C GLU A 81 5.64 -5.08 -5.73
N GLY A 82 4.61 -4.27 -5.93
CA GLY A 82 3.45 -4.63 -6.76
C GLY A 82 2.29 -5.25 -6.00
N SER A 83 2.45 -5.63 -4.72
CA SER A 83 1.35 -6.18 -3.91
C SER A 83 0.19 -5.19 -3.74
N ALA A 84 0.51 -3.93 -3.49
CA ALA A 84 -0.50 -2.86 -3.41
C ALA A 84 -1.27 -2.69 -4.73
N ILE A 85 -0.57 -2.71 -5.86
CA ILE A 85 -1.19 -2.63 -7.19
C ILE A 85 -2.09 -3.83 -7.45
N THR A 86 -1.65 -5.03 -7.13
CA THR A 86 -2.47 -6.25 -7.29
C THR A 86 -3.79 -6.15 -6.52
N TRP A 87 -3.74 -5.70 -5.27
CA TRP A 87 -4.93 -5.49 -4.47
C TRP A 87 -5.85 -4.39 -5.05
N LEU A 88 -5.27 -3.26 -5.43
CA LEU A 88 -6.01 -2.14 -6.03
C LEU A 88 -6.69 -2.52 -7.35
N VAL A 89 -6.02 -3.29 -8.21
CA VAL A 89 -6.59 -3.73 -9.49
C VAL A 89 -7.84 -4.58 -9.27
N ALA A 90 -7.87 -5.43 -8.24
CA ALA A 90 -9.07 -6.19 -7.90
C ALA A 90 -10.26 -5.27 -7.57
N TRP A 91 -10.05 -4.25 -6.74
CA TRP A 91 -11.08 -3.27 -6.39
C TRP A 91 -11.49 -2.38 -7.55
N VAL A 92 -10.53 -1.87 -8.30
CA VAL A 92 -10.79 -1.03 -9.48
C VAL A 92 -11.57 -1.80 -10.53
N SER A 93 -11.26 -3.08 -10.73
CA SER A 93 -12.00 -3.96 -11.64
C SER A 93 -13.45 -4.13 -11.21
N ASP A 94 -13.68 -4.32 -9.92
CA ASP A 94 -15.01 -4.45 -9.34
C ASP A 94 -15.82 -3.15 -9.49
N VAL A 95 -15.20 -2.00 -9.19
CA VAL A 95 -15.82 -0.68 -9.35
C VAL A 95 -16.21 -0.42 -10.80
N TYR A 96 -15.33 -0.66 -11.75
CA TYR A 96 -15.65 -0.48 -13.17
C TYR A 96 -16.76 -1.43 -13.63
N GLY A 97 -16.72 -2.69 -13.19
CA GLY A 97 -17.76 -3.67 -13.49
C GLY A 97 -19.13 -3.26 -12.98
N ILE A 98 -19.23 -2.83 -11.73
CA ILE A 98 -20.49 -2.37 -11.11
C ILE A 98 -20.98 -1.07 -11.77
N CYS A 99 -20.08 -0.18 -12.17
CA CYS A 99 -20.43 1.04 -12.90
C CYS A 99 -20.83 0.80 -14.37
N GLY A 100 -20.89 -0.45 -14.82
CA GLY A 100 -21.41 -0.85 -16.13
C GLY A 100 -20.37 -0.93 -17.24
N PHE A 101 -19.07 -0.82 -16.91
CA PHE A 101 -17.98 -0.99 -17.89
C PHE A 101 -17.57 -2.46 -17.97
N VAL A 102 -18.33 -3.23 -18.70
CA VAL A 102 -18.08 -4.66 -18.95
C VAL A 102 -17.31 -4.84 -20.26
N ASN A 103 -16.52 -5.91 -20.32
CA ASN A 103 -15.71 -6.29 -21.47
C ASN A 103 -14.57 -5.30 -21.78
N ASN A 104 -14.44 -4.86 -23.01
CA ASN A 104 -13.26 -4.11 -23.49
C ASN A 104 -13.25 -2.61 -23.13
N GLU A 105 -14.26 -2.07 -22.47
CA GLU A 105 -14.34 -0.64 -22.14
C GLU A 105 -13.37 -0.26 -21.00
N ALA A 106 -13.28 -1.11 -19.97
CA ALA A 106 -12.28 -0.99 -18.91
C ALA A 106 -11.17 -2.01 -19.13
N THR A 107 -10.24 -1.69 -20.01
CA THR A 107 -9.10 -2.55 -20.31
C THR A 107 -8.20 -2.76 -19.09
N ASP A 108 -7.39 -3.81 -19.09
CA ASP A 108 -6.43 -4.06 -18.02
C ASP A 108 -5.45 -2.90 -17.85
N ASN A 109 -5.06 -2.25 -18.94
CA ASN A 109 -4.22 -1.05 -18.88
C ASN A 109 -4.89 0.10 -18.11
N ILE A 110 -6.17 0.37 -18.34
CA ILE A 110 -6.92 1.41 -17.62
C ILE A 110 -7.01 1.06 -16.14
N LYS A 111 -7.26 -0.20 -15.80
CA LYS A 111 -7.30 -0.66 -14.40
C LYS A 111 -5.96 -0.47 -13.70
N ILE A 112 -4.87 -0.87 -14.33
CA ILE A 112 -3.50 -0.71 -13.83
C ILE A 112 -3.14 0.77 -13.70
N MET A 113 -3.46 1.60 -14.69
CA MET A 113 -3.24 3.05 -14.62
C MET A 113 -3.99 3.69 -13.45
N THR A 114 -5.25 3.30 -13.25
CA THR A 114 -6.05 3.78 -12.11
C THR A 114 -5.44 3.35 -10.78
N ALA A 115 -5.04 2.09 -10.67
CA ALA A 115 -4.39 1.56 -9.46
C ALA A 115 -3.08 2.28 -9.15
N ASN A 116 -2.25 2.53 -10.16
CA ASN A 116 -1.00 3.30 -9.99
C ASN A 116 -1.29 4.73 -9.52
N ALA A 117 -2.24 5.42 -10.14
CA ALA A 117 -2.62 6.78 -9.74
C ALA A 117 -3.10 6.85 -8.28
N ILE A 118 -3.90 5.87 -7.85
CA ILE A 118 -4.33 5.77 -6.44
C ILE A 118 -3.13 5.53 -5.53
N LYS A 119 -2.25 4.60 -5.88
CA LYS A 119 -1.08 4.29 -5.07
C LYS A 119 -0.14 5.49 -4.93
N ASP A 120 0.13 6.20 -6.01
CA ASP A 120 1.05 7.33 -6.02
C ASP A 120 0.58 8.49 -5.12
N GLU A 121 -0.72 8.76 -5.11
CA GLU A 121 -1.31 9.85 -4.34
C GLU A 121 -1.70 9.46 -2.90
N TYR A 122 -2.14 8.21 -2.71
CA TYR A 122 -2.80 7.76 -1.48
C TYR A 122 -2.13 6.54 -0.83
N TYR A 123 -0.82 6.38 -1.03
CA TYR A 123 -0.01 5.27 -0.49
C TYR A 123 -0.11 5.08 1.03
N PHE A 124 -0.47 6.12 1.75
CA PHE A 124 -0.58 6.16 3.21
C PHE A 124 -1.94 5.70 3.75
N LEU A 125 -2.97 5.58 2.90
CA LEU A 125 -4.29 5.11 3.33
C LEU A 125 -4.26 3.61 3.64
N ASN A 126 -4.98 3.22 4.69
CA ASN A 126 -5.16 1.82 5.00
C ASN A 126 -6.26 1.18 4.14
N LEU A 127 -6.25 -0.15 4.07
CA LEU A 127 -7.17 -0.89 3.20
C LEU A 127 -8.65 -0.64 3.54
N ASN A 128 -8.99 -0.45 4.81
CA ASN A 128 -10.38 -0.19 5.21
C ASN A 128 -10.86 1.22 4.82
N GLU A 129 -9.97 2.21 4.81
CA GLU A 129 -10.27 3.54 4.28
C GLU A 129 -10.57 3.49 2.78
N LEU A 130 -9.73 2.79 2.03
CA LEU A 130 -9.92 2.60 0.59
C LEU A 130 -11.17 1.79 0.27
N ILE A 131 -11.46 0.71 1.01
CA ILE A 131 -12.68 -0.07 0.88
C ILE A 131 -13.91 0.81 1.12
N THR A 132 -13.89 1.60 2.19
CA THR A 132 -14.98 2.53 2.51
C THR A 132 -15.19 3.52 1.38
N PHE A 133 -14.10 4.08 0.84
CA PHE A 133 -14.15 4.96 -0.32
C PHE A 133 -14.76 4.26 -1.54
N PHE A 134 -14.30 3.07 -1.92
CA PHE A 134 -14.83 2.35 -3.07
C PHE A 134 -16.32 2.04 -2.93
N LYS A 135 -16.76 1.66 -1.74
CA LYS A 135 -18.19 1.44 -1.46
C LYS A 135 -19.01 2.71 -1.59
N MET A 136 -18.50 3.84 -1.11
CA MET A 136 -19.17 5.15 -1.27
C MET A 136 -19.20 5.58 -2.74
N PHE A 137 -18.14 5.31 -3.49
CA PHE A 137 -18.06 5.58 -4.92
C PHE A 137 -19.11 4.77 -5.69
N ILE A 138 -19.20 3.46 -5.44
CA ILE A 138 -20.20 2.57 -6.02
C ILE A 138 -21.63 3.02 -5.66
N ALA A 139 -21.83 3.51 -4.44
CA ALA A 139 -23.12 4.04 -3.99
C ALA A 139 -23.49 5.41 -4.60
N GLY A 140 -22.64 5.94 -5.48
CA GLY A 140 -22.90 7.22 -6.18
C GLY A 140 -22.77 8.46 -5.30
N LYS A 141 -21.96 8.39 -4.24
CA LYS A 141 -21.69 9.55 -3.36
C LYS A 141 -20.77 10.60 -3.99
N PHE A 142 -20.10 10.24 -5.06
CA PHE A 142 -19.13 11.08 -5.78
C PHE A 142 -19.53 11.26 -7.24
N GLU A 143 -18.63 11.78 -8.05
CA GLU A 143 -18.84 11.96 -9.48
C GLU A 143 -19.12 10.62 -10.20
N LYS A 144 -19.93 10.71 -11.25
CA LYS A 144 -20.24 9.54 -12.10
C LYS A 144 -19.36 9.53 -13.34
N PHE A 145 -19.06 8.31 -13.82
CA PHE A 145 -18.46 8.18 -15.14
C PHE A 145 -19.41 8.63 -16.24
N TYR A 146 -18.89 9.44 -17.15
CA TYR A 146 -19.61 9.84 -18.36
C TYR A 146 -19.09 9.01 -19.54
N LYS A 147 -19.85 8.03 -19.96
CA LYS A 147 -19.63 7.22 -21.18
C LYS A 147 -18.39 6.33 -21.24
N LYS A 148 -17.29 6.64 -20.55
CA LYS A 148 -16.04 5.86 -20.57
C LYS A 148 -15.42 5.76 -19.18
N PRO A 149 -14.74 4.63 -18.88
CA PRO A 149 -13.96 4.52 -17.65
C PRO A 149 -12.84 5.56 -17.66
N ASN A 150 -12.76 6.35 -16.59
CA ASN A 150 -11.78 7.42 -16.47
C ASN A 150 -11.09 7.35 -15.10
N PRO A 151 -9.78 7.07 -15.05
CA PRO A 151 -9.03 7.03 -13.81
C PRO A 151 -9.16 8.31 -12.97
N GLN A 152 -9.23 9.48 -13.62
CA GLN A 152 -9.33 10.76 -12.95
C GLN A 152 -10.61 10.93 -12.13
N VAL A 153 -11.70 10.31 -12.53
CA VAL A 153 -12.98 10.38 -11.78
C VAL A 153 -12.82 9.68 -10.44
N ILE A 154 -12.14 8.54 -10.40
CA ILE A 154 -11.88 7.82 -9.15
C ILE A 154 -10.87 8.59 -8.29
N THR A 155 -9.75 8.99 -8.85
CA THR A 155 -8.66 9.63 -8.08
C THR A 155 -9.06 11.00 -7.52
N LYS A 156 -9.85 11.79 -8.23
CA LYS A 156 -10.37 13.08 -7.73
C LYS A 156 -11.43 12.94 -6.65
N SER A 157 -12.07 11.78 -6.55
CA SER A 157 -13.10 11.51 -5.56
C SER A 157 -12.53 10.99 -4.23
N LEU A 158 -11.27 10.56 -4.23
CA LEU A 158 -10.53 10.18 -3.04
C LEU A 158 -10.07 11.40 -2.25
#